data_a43ac14725bc94ee3e88b4aac16203e8
#
_entry.id   a43ac14725bc94ee3e88b4aac16203e8
#
_cell.length_a   1.000
_cell.length_b   1.000
_cell.length_c   1.000
_cell.angle_alpha   90.00
_cell.angle_beta   90.00
_cell.angle_gamma   90.00
#
_symmetry.space_group_name_H-M   'P 1'
#
loop_
_entity.id
_entity.type
_entity.pdbx_description
1 polymer ?
#
loop_
_entity_poly.entity_id
_entity_poly.type
_entity_poly.pdbx_seq_one_letter_code
_entity_poly.pdbx_strand_id
1 'polypeptide(L)'
;MRVKTKPCFWLFVLLWLFVYHRTCFSIGVDTISVGRSLSGNQTLVSQNGIFELGFFRPGTSHNIYLGIWYRNFGNNAIVWVANRESPSNNPASLKLELLSDGNLVLLKNFTETVWSTTLASSMPHTTKAEAVILDNGNFVIRDGSNPSTIYWQSFDYPTDTWLPGAKLGINKHTGQLQRLISWKNSEDPAPGMFSIGIDPNGNRQFFIEWNRSHRYWSTGDWNGQTFGLVPEMRLNYLFNYSYVSNENESYFTYSMNNPSYLSSLMIGVDGQVQQIGWLEGPWSWILFWAQPKDKAGVYGLCGVFGVFHENSSSYCECLKGFKPLVQDEWSSGCVRKSPLQCQNMSSVGKEDGFLKMSILTLPANSKTYQKVSAGRCRLDCIENCSCMAYAYNNNNGCSLWEGDLINLQHFGVLVLEIVSGRKNTSFYHSDSLNLLGHAWKLWSSNKASDLMDPTLGDPPSTSMLLRYINIGLLCVQESPADRPTMSDVISMIVNENVALPDPKQPAFVAGRNVAEQGSLMSSAGVPSVNNVTITAIDAR
;
A
#
# COMPACT_ATOMS: atom_id res chain seq x y z
N MET A 1 14.41 -30.40 -77.60
CA MET A 1 15.11 -29.59 -76.56
C MET A 1 14.20 -29.38 -75.36
N ARG A 2 14.46 -30.07 -74.24
CA ARG A 2 13.72 -29.90 -72.97
C ARG A 2 14.46 -28.86 -72.11
N VAL A 3 13.83 -27.68 -71.89
CA VAL A 3 14.35 -26.68 -70.99
C VAL A 3 14.12 -27.17 -69.58
N LYS A 4 15.18 -27.49 -68.83
CA LYS A 4 15.16 -27.81 -67.41
C LYS A 4 15.13 -26.46 -66.67
N THR A 5 13.97 -26.01 -66.20
CA THR A 5 13.85 -24.92 -65.22
C THR A 5 14.39 -25.38 -63.88
N LYS A 6 15.41 -24.68 -63.35
CA LYS A 6 16.06 -24.99 -62.08
C LYS A 6 15.09 -24.69 -60.92
N PRO A 7 14.82 -25.62 -60.01
CA PRO A 7 13.88 -25.42 -58.90
C PRO A 7 14.38 -24.39 -57.84
N CYS A 8 15.60 -23.89 -57.97
CA CYS A 8 16.22 -23.01 -56.98
C CYS A 8 15.69 -21.56 -57.03
N PHE A 9 15.17 -21.09 -58.19
CA PHE A 9 14.68 -19.71 -58.30
C PHE A 9 13.37 -19.47 -57.54
N TRP A 10 12.45 -20.42 -57.53
CA TRP A 10 11.19 -20.32 -56.79
C TRP A 10 11.37 -20.42 -55.28
N LEU A 11 12.36 -21.16 -54.81
CA LEU A 11 12.73 -21.21 -53.38
C LEU A 11 13.29 -19.88 -52.90
N PHE A 12 14.10 -19.18 -53.69
CA PHE A 12 14.59 -17.85 -53.38
C PHE A 12 13.48 -16.79 -53.35
N VAL A 13 12.54 -16.84 -54.28
CA VAL A 13 11.38 -15.95 -54.33
C VAL A 13 10.46 -16.18 -53.13
N LEU A 14 10.21 -17.44 -52.75
CA LEU A 14 9.43 -17.79 -51.55
C LEU A 14 10.13 -17.40 -50.26
N LEU A 15 11.46 -17.58 -50.18
CA LEU A 15 12.24 -17.11 -49.03
C LEU A 15 12.25 -15.57 -48.95
N TRP A 16 12.34 -14.90 -50.10
CA TRP A 16 12.29 -13.42 -50.13
C TRP A 16 10.91 -12.86 -49.74
N LEU A 17 9.84 -13.50 -50.20
CA LEU A 17 8.47 -13.19 -49.78
C LEU A 17 8.24 -13.52 -48.31
N PHE A 18 8.81 -14.60 -47.78
CA PHE A 18 8.73 -14.94 -46.34
C PHE A 18 9.52 -13.94 -45.46
N VAL A 19 10.69 -13.49 -45.92
CA VAL A 19 11.48 -12.45 -45.24
C VAL A 19 10.78 -11.09 -45.34
N TYR A 20 10.18 -10.76 -46.50
CA TYR A 20 9.42 -9.52 -46.66
C TYR A 20 8.12 -9.49 -45.84
N HIS A 21 7.45 -10.64 -45.68
CA HIS A 21 6.28 -10.75 -44.79
C HIS A 21 6.63 -10.73 -43.30
N ARG A 22 7.88 -11.02 -42.94
CA ARG A 22 8.31 -10.94 -41.52
C ARG A 22 8.82 -9.57 -41.09
N THR A 23 9.04 -8.66 -42.03
CA THR A 23 9.50 -7.28 -41.72
C THR A 23 8.42 -6.23 -41.80
N CYS A 24 7.15 -6.62 -41.93
CA CYS A 24 6.06 -5.71 -41.54
C CYS A 24 6.01 -5.63 -40.01
N PHE A 25 7.02 -5.02 -39.40
CA PHE A 25 6.82 -4.37 -38.10
C PHE A 25 5.69 -3.38 -38.35
N SER A 26 4.53 -3.65 -37.80
CA SER A 26 3.54 -2.61 -37.56
C SER A 26 4.22 -1.59 -36.66
N ILE A 27 4.78 -0.52 -37.25
CA ILE A 27 5.24 0.65 -36.51
C ILE A 27 3.96 1.14 -35.82
N GLY A 28 3.84 0.86 -34.53
CA GLY A 28 2.72 1.34 -33.72
C GLY A 28 2.68 2.86 -33.87
N VAL A 29 1.50 3.41 -34.11
CA VAL A 29 1.33 4.87 -34.16
C VAL A 29 1.54 5.36 -32.74
N ASP A 30 2.53 6.22 -32.50
CA ASP A 30 2.84 6.82 -31.19
C ASP A 30 2.10 8.16 -30.97
N THR A 31 1.39 8.64 -31.98
CA THR A 31 0.90 10.02 -32.06
C THR A 31 -0.58 10.09 -32.43
N ILE A 32 -1.31 10.98 -31.75
CA ILE A 32 -2.63 11.46 -32.13
C ILE A 32 -2.49 12.91 -32.63
N SER A 33 -2.90 13.16 -33.86
CA SER A 33 -3.00 14.52 -34.43
C SER A 33 -4.44 15.03 -34.32
N VAL A 34 -4.61 16.35 -34.46
CA VAL A 34 -5.93 16.99 -34.51
C VAL A 34 -6.82 16.30 -35.56
N GLY A 35 -8.05 15.95 -35.16
CA GLY A 35 -9.01 15.24 -35.99
C GLY A 35 -8.82 13.72 -36.09
N ARG A 36 -7.80 13.18 -35.42
CA ARG A 36 -7.65 11.73 -35.21
C ARG A 36 -8.04 11.36 -33.79
N SER A 37 -8.55 10.16 -33.62
CA SER A 37 -9.00 9.67 -32.32
C SER A 37 -8.58 8.23 -32.09
N LEU A 38 -8.50 7.85 -30.80
CA LEU A 38 -8.28 6.49 -30.31
C LEU A 38 -9.58 5.96 -29.73
N SER A 39 -10.02 4.77 -30.10
CA SER A 39 -11.26 4.16 -29.60
C SER A 39 -11.19 2.64 -29.60
N GLY A 40 -12.03 1.98 -28.81
CA GLY A 40 -12.12 0.53 -28.73
C GLY A 40 -10.81 -0.12 -28.29
N ASN A 41 -10.27 -1.02 -29.12
CA ASN A 41 -9.02 -1.75 -28.83
C ASN A 41 -7.79 -1.10 -29.48
N GLN A 42 -7.92 0.11 -30.00
CA GLN A 42 -6.76 0.82 -30.55
C GLN A 42 -5.84 1.28 -29.42
N THR A 43 -4.53 1.29 -29.71
CA THR A 43 -3.50 1.74 -28.77
C THR A 43 -2.47 2.62 -29.49
N LEU A 44 -1.79 3.48 -28.72
CA LEU A 44 -0.56 4.13 -29.14
C LEU A 44 0.60 3.35 -28.55
N VAL A 45 1.67 3.21 -29.32
CA VAL A 45 2.88 2.52 -28.87
C VAL A 45 4.07 3.47 -29.03
N SER A 46 4.86 3.65 -27.97
CA SER A 46 6.06 4.47 -28.03
C SER A 46 7.04 3.97 -29.08
N GLN A 47 7.91 4.83 -29.58
CA GLN A 47 8.76 4.58 -30.75
C GLN A 47 9.58 3.29 -30.63
N ASN A 48 10.15 3.01 -29.45
CA ASN A 48 10.94 1.80 -29.18
C ASN A 48 10.08 0.63 -28.64
N GLY A 49 8.76 0.79 -28.58
CA GLY A 49 7.84 -0.27 -28.16
C GLY A 49 7.85 -0.58 -26.67
N ILE A 50 8.35 0.32 -25.83
CA ILE A 50 8.46 0.12 -24.37
C ILE A 50 7.13 0.39 -23.67
N PHE A 51 6.43 1.47 -24.04
CA PHE A 51 5.17 1.88 -23.45
C PHE A 51 4.03 1.80 -24.45
N GLU A 52 2.85 1.54 -23.91
CA GLU A 52 1.61 1.49 -24.65
C GLU A 52 0.53 2.28 -23.91
N LEU A 53 -0.25 3.10 -24.63
CA LEU A 53 -1.40 3.86 -24.14
C LEU A 53 -2.67 3.34 -24.81
N GLY A 54 -3.69 3.08 -24.03
CA GLY A 54 -4.96 2.59 -24.53
C GLY A 54 -5.99 2.38 -23.43
N PHE A 55 -7.06 1.68 -23.79
CA PHE A 55 -8.12 1.34 -22.86
C PHE A 55 -7.85 -0.01 -22.22
N PHE A 56 -7.95 -0.08 -20.87
CA PHE A 56 -7.72 -1.30 -20.11
C PHE A 56 -8.79 -1.56 -19.05
N ARG A 57 -8.83 -2.79 -18.56
CA ARG A 57 -9.66 -3.23 -17.44
C ARG A 57 -8.75 -3.76 -16.34
N PRO A 58 -8.81 -3.23 -15.12
CA PRO A 58 -8.03 -3.77 -14.02
C PRO A 58 -8.66 -5.08 -13.50
N GLY A 59 -7.87 -6.15 -13.43
CA GLY A 59 -8.29 -7.44 -12.87
C GLY A 59 -9.57 -8.00 -13.51
N THR A 60 -10.55 -8.31 -12.68
CA THR A 60 -11.88 -8.81 -13.07
C THR A 60 -12.93 -7.70 -13.20
N SER A 61 -12.53 -6.44 -13.01
CA SER A 61 -13.43 -5.27 -13.04
C SER A 61 -14.14 -5.13 -14.39
N HIS A 62 -15.38 -4.68 -14.34
CA HIS A 62 -16.13 -4.28 -15.55
C HIS A 62 -15.80 -2.85 -15.99
N ASN A 63 -15.13 -2.07 -15.15
CA ASN A 63 -14.75 -0.70 -15.42
C ASN A 63 -13.59 -0.60 -16.40
N ILE A 64 -13.63 0.44 -17.25
CA ILE A 64 -12.64 0.69 -18.29
C ILE A 64 -12.05 2.06 -18.07
N TYR A 65 -10.74 2.10 -18.18
CA TYR A 65 -9.92 3.28 -17.98
C TYR A 65 -8.99 3.51 -19.17
N LEU A 66 -8.62 4.77 -19.40
CA LEU A 66 -7.52 5.14 -20.28
C LEU A 66 -6.24 5.16 -19.45
N GLY A 67 -5.22 4.40 -19.85
CA GLY A 67 -3.97 4.31 -19.11
C GLY A 67 -2.74 4.08 -19.97
N ILE A 68 -1.59 4.14 -19.32
CA ILE A 68 -0.28 3.83 -19.87
C ILE A 68 0.30 2.64 -19.10
N TRP A 69 0.91 1.70 -19.81
CA TRP A 69 1.56 0.53 -19.22
C TRP A 69 2.85 0.15 -19.95
N TYR A 70 3.68 -0.63 -19.27
CA TYR A 70 4.84 -1.27 -19.91
C TYR A 70 4.37 -2.36 -20.87
N ARG A 71 4.71 -2.22 -22.15
CA ARG A 71 4.34 -3.17 -23.19
C ARG A 71 5.24 -4.40 -23.14
N ASN A 72 4.67 -5.62 -23.13
CA ASN A 72 5.39 -6.89 -23.10
C ASN A 72 6.24 -7.17 -21.84
N PHE A 73 6.04 -6.45 -20.76
CA PHE A 73 6.79 -6.60 -19.51
C PHE A 73 5.89 -7.09 -18.35
N GLY A 74 5.41 -8.34 -18.46
CA GLY A 74 4.52 -8.92 -17.45
C GLY A 74 3.06 -8.49 -17.61
N ASN A 75 2.24 -8.76 -16.59
CA ASN A 75 0.80 -8.46 -16.61
C ASN A 75 0.55 -6.94 -16.59
N ASN A 76 0.70 -6.29 -17.76
CA ASN A 76 0.42 -4.88 -18.00
C ASN A 76 0.64 -4.01 -16.76
N ALA A 77 1.93 -3.78 -16.38
CA ALA A 77 2.26 -2.91 -15.26
C ALA A 77 1.82 -1.47 -15.61
N ILE A 78 0.62 -1.11 -15.15
CA ILE A 78 0.01 0.21 -15.38
C ILE A 78 0.84 1.24 -14.62
N VAL A 79 1.22 2.33 -15.30
CA VAL A 79 2.03 3.40 -14.72
C VAL A 79 1.32 4.74 -14.63
N TRP A 80 0.20 4.88 -15.34
CA TRP A 80 -0.60 6.09 -15.31
C TRP A 80 -2.04 5.83 -15.76
N VAL A 81 -3.01 6.56 -15.19
CA VAL A 81 -4.43 6.45 -15.51
C VAL A 81 -5.07 7.83 -15.58
N ALA A 82 -5.74 8.16 -16.69
CA ALA A 82 -6.37 9.45 -16.90
C ALA A 82 -7.66 9.63 -16.08
N ASN A 83 -8.61 8.74 -16.27
CA ASN A 83 -9.99 8.88 -15.77
C ASN A 83 -10.23 8.03 -14.51
N ARG A 84 -9.35 8.12 -13.51
CA ARG A 84 -9.41 7.31 -12.27
C ARG A 84 -10.77 7.37 -11.56
N GLU A 85 -11.40 8.55 -11.56
CA GLU A 85 -12.67 8.81 -10.83
C GLU A 85 -13.91 8.66 -11.72
N SER A 86 -13.72 8.47 -13.03
CA SER A 86 -14.83 8.45 -14.00
C SER A 86 -14.68 7.28 -14.98
N PRO A 87 -14.85 6.03 -14.53
CA PRO A 87 -14.76 4.86 -15.39
C PRO A 87 -15.94 4.76 -16.36
N SER A 88 -15.75 3.96 -17.41
CA SER A 88 -16.84 3.52 -18.28
C SER A 88 -16.98 2.01 -18.21
N ASN A 89 -18.17 1.49 -18.43
CA ASN A 89 -18.42 0.05 -18.53
C ASN A 89 -18.49 -0.47 -19.97
N ASN A 90 -18.42 0.42 -20.97
CA ASN A 90 -18.51 0.07 -22.38
C ASN A 90 -17.32 0.65 -23.16
N PRO A 91 -16.39 -0.19 -23.67
CA PRO A 91 -15.20 0.28 -24.41
C PRO A 91 -15.58 0.96 -25.74
N ALA A 92 -16.64 0.49 -26.39
CA ALA A 92 -17.08 1.04 -27.67
C ALA A 92 -17.66 2.45 -27.55
N SER A 93 -17.99 2.89 -26.32
CA SER A 93 -18.49 4.24 -26.07
C SER A 93 -17.40 5.27 -25.79
N LEU A 94 -16.14 4.82 -25.60
CA LEU A 94 -15.03 5.69 -25.26
C LEU A 94 -14.27 6.13 -26.52
N LYS A 95 -13.92 7.41 -26.56
CA LYS A 95 -13.13 8.03 -27.62
C LYS A 95 -12.17 9.06 -27.03
N LEU A 96 -10.86 8.86 -27.23
CA LEU A 96 -9.83 9.86 -26.93
C LEU A 96 -9.58 10.68 -28.20
N GLU A 97 -9.69 12.01 -28.12
CA GLU A 97 -9.58 12.91 -29.28
C GLU A 97 -8.78 14.16 -28.93
N LEU A 98 -7.90 14.56 -29.83
CA LEU A 98 -7.21 15.85 -29.76
C LEU A 98 -8.02 16.89 -30.53
N LEU A 99 -8.54 17.87 -29.82
CA LEU A 99 -9.35 18.95 -30.38
C LEU A 99 -8.51 20.02 -31.05
N SER A 100 -9.14 20.86 -31.87
CA SER A 100 -8.49 21.97 -32.58
C SER A 100 -7.98 23.08 -31.66
N ASP A 101 -8.49 23.17 -30.43
CA ASP A 101 -8.01 24.09 -29.39
C ASP A 101 -6.78 23.55 -28.64
N GLY A 102 -6.31 22.36 -28.99
CA GLY A 102 -5.18 21.67 -28.37
C GLY A 102 -5.51 20.81 -27.17
N ASN A 103 -6.76 20.83 -26.68
CA ASN A 103 -7.16 19.96 -25.58
C ASN A 103 -7.31 18.52 -26.03
N LEU A 104 -6.77 17.60 -25.25
CA LEU A 104 -7.02 16.19 -25.36
C LEU A 104 -8.19 15.82 -24.45
N VAL A 105 -9.24 15.26 -25.04
CA VAL A 105 -10.47 14.93 -24.32
C VAL A 105 -10.79 13.44 -24.43
N LEU A 106 -11.25 12.87 -23.33
CA LEU A 106 -11.85 11.55 -23.29
C LEU A 106 -13.36 11.69 -23.25
N LEU A 107 -14.01 11.24 -24.29
CA LEU A 107 -15.46 11.31 -24.47
C LEU A 107 -16.09 9.94 -24.17
N LYS A 108 -17.22 9.97 -23.46
CA LYS A 108 -18.13 8.84 -23.29
C LYS A 108 -19.37 9.07 -24.15
N ASN A 109 -19.86 8.02 -24.83
CA ASN A 109 -20.95 8.09 -25.79
C ASN A 109 -20.73 9.16 -26.88
N PHE A 110 -19.44 9.46 -27.19
CA PHE A 110 -18.98 10.44 -28.19
C PHE A 110 -19.35 11.90 -27.89
N THR A 111 -19.98 12.22 -26.78
CA THR A 111 -20.49 13.56 -26.45
C THR A 111 -20.15 14.02 -25.04
N GLU A 112 -20.12 13.13 -24.07
CA GLU A 112 -19.88 13.44 -22.66
C GLU A 112 -18.38 13.44 -22.35
N THR A 113 -17.80 14.58 -21.97
CA THR A 113 -16.41 14.66 -21.55
C THR A 113 -16.26 14.11 -20.14
N VAL A 114 -15.54 13.00 -19.99
CA VAL A 114 -15.24 12.36 -18.69
C VAL A 114 -13.85 12.69 -18.17
N TRP A 115 -12.94 13.16 -19.06
CA TRP A 115 -11.62 13.65 -18.70
C TRP A 115 -11.09 14.60 -19.78
N SER A 116 -10.26 15.58 -19.39
CA SER A 116 -9.62 16.53 -20.30
C SER A 116 -8.32 17.06 -19.73
N THR A 117 -7.38 17.44 -20.59
CA THR A 117 -6.12 18.10 -20.22
C THR A 117 -6.30 19.53 -19.71
N THR A 118 -7.46 20.16 -19.95
CA THR A 118 -7.80 21.53 -19.48
C THR A 118 -6.67 22.54 -19.69
N LEU A 119 -6.14 22.59 -20.91
CA LEU A 119 -5.14 23.61 -21.27
C LEU A 119 -5.78 25.00 -21.18
N ALA A 120 -5.07 25.92 -20.50
CA ALA A 120 -5.48 27.33 -20.53
C ALA A 120 -5.51 27.83 -21.96
N SER A 121 -6.44 28.73 -22.30
CA SER A 121 -6.82 29.22 -23.64
C SER A 121 -5.69 29.90 -24.46
N SER A 122 -4.45 29.59 -24.22
CA SER A 122 -3.27 30.30 -24.73
C SER A 122 -2.47 29.57 -25.81
N MET A 123 -3.03 28.50 -26.43
CA MET A 123 -2.34 27.94 -27.59
C MET A 123 -2.48 28.88 -28.79
N PRO A 124 -1.37 29.23 -29.44
CA PRO A 124 -1.46 29.97 -30.69
C PRO A 124 -2.26 29.18 -31.73
N HIS A 125 -3.28 29.77 -32.34
CA HIS A 125 -4.13 29.14 -33.36
C HIS A 125 -3.38 28.59 -34.60
N THR A 126 -2.08 28.79 -34.67
CA THR A 126 -1.19 28.36 -35.76
C THR A 126 -0.42 27.10 -35.45
N THR A 127 -0.51 26.55 -34.24
CA THR A 127 0.26 25.38 -33.84
C THR A 127 -0.36 24.07 -34.30
N LYS A 128 0.48 23.19 -34.86
CA LYS A 128 0.10 21.80 -35.20
C LYS A 128 0.28 20.96 -33.94
N ALA A 129 -0.69 21.02 -33.01
CA ALA A 129 -0.65 20.21 -31.81
C ALA A 129 -0.69 18.71 -32.14
N GLU A 130 0.14 17.95 -31.45
CA GLU A 130 0.13 16.49 -31.46
C GLU A 130 0.27 15.92 -30.06
N ALA A 131 -0.43 14.82 -29.77
CA ALA A 131 -0.32 14.09 -28.54
C ALA A 131 0.50 12.81 -28.77
N VAL A 132 1.62 12.65 -28.05
CA VAL A 132 2.63 11.61 -28.31
C VAL A 132 2.97 10.85 -27.05
N ILE A 133 3.03 9.51 -27.13
CA ILE A 133 3.60 8.67 -26.08
C ILE A 133 5.11 8.49 -26.31
N LEU A 134 5.92 8.91 -25.36
CA LEU A 134 7.37 8.84 -25.43
C LEU A 134 7.92 7.54 -24.84
N ASP A 135 9.17 7.19 -25.18
CA ASP A 135 9.84 5.97 -24.71
C ASP A 135 10.20 5.96 -23.21
N ASN A 136 10.05 7.10 -22.52
CA ASN A 136 10.17 7.19 -21.07
C ASN A 136 8.81 7.04 -20.32
N GLY A 137 7.72 6.78 -21.07
CA GLY A 137 6.37 6.65 -20.51
C GLY A 137 5.62 7.97 -20.32
N ASN A 138 6.23 9.11 -20.69
CA ASN A 138 5.56 10.39 -20.65
C ASN A 138 4.63 10.55 -21.85
N PHE A 139 3.36 10.86 -21.63
CA PHE A 139 2.42 11.20 -22.66
C PHE A 139 2.32 12.73 -22.73
N VAL A 140 2.65 13.31 -23.87
CA VAL A 140 2.82 14.76 -24.01
C VAL A 140 1.90 15.31 -25.09
N ILE A 141 1.43 16.55 -24.90
CA ILE A 141 0.89 17.39 -25.96
C ILE A 141 1.97 18.42 -26.30
N ARG A 142 2.42 18.43 -27.54
CA ARG A 142 3.53 19.28 -27.99
C ARG A 142 3.22 19.93 -29.33
N ASP A 143 4.05 20.90 -29.73
CA ASP A 143 4.04 21.47 -31.08
C ASP A 143 4.69 20.47 -32.04
N GLY A 144 3.94 19.99 -33.04
CA GLY A 144 4.44 19.09 -34.07
C GLY A 144 5.50 19.75 -34.98
N SER A 145 5.57 21.07 -34.99
CA SER A 145 6.62 21.82 -35.70
C SER A 145 7.90 22.05 -34.88
N ASN A 146 7.76 22.07 -33.55
CA ASN A 146 8.84 22.18 -32.58
C ASN A 146 8.63 21.24 -31.39
N PRO A 147 9.06 19.98 -31.46
CA PRO A 147 8.83 18.96 -30.45
C PRO A 147 9.35 19.31 -29.06
N SER A 148 10.24 20.29 -28.91
CA SER A 148 10.73 20.76 -27.62
C SER A 148 9.71 21.63 -26.86
N THR A 149 8.66 22.11 -27.54
CA THR A 149 7.62 22.92 -26.95
C THR A 149 6.49 22.01 -26.48
N ILE A 150 6.46 21.74 -25.16
CA ILE A 150 5.45 20.90 -24.52
C ILE A 150 4.39 21.80 -23.86
N TYR A 151 3.13 21.53 -24.15
CA TYR A 151 1.98 22.26 -23.61
C TYR A 151 1.36 21.55 -22.41
N TRP A 152 1.42 20.22 -22.40
CA TRP A 152 0.93 19.37 -21.33
C TRP A 152 1.70 18.05 -21.30
N GLN A 153 1.84 17.46 -20.13
CA GLN A 153 2.47 16.15 -19.99
C GLN A 153 1.91 15.36 -18.80
N SER A 154 1.80 14.04 -18.97
CA SER A 154 1.31 13.13 -17.91
C SER A 154 2.22 13.11 -16.67
N PHE A 155 3.50 13.41 -16.82
CA PHE A 155 4.46 13.49 -15.72
C PHE A 155 4.15 14.59 -14.70
N ASP A 156 3.40 15.64 -15.10
CA ASP A 156 2.95 16.68 -14.17
C ASP A 156 1.71 16.25 -13.36
N TYR A 157 1.07 15.14 -13.75
CA TYR A 157 -0.14 14.59 -13.12
C TYR A 157 0.05 13.11 -12.77
N PRO A 158 1.01 12.77 -11.91
CA PRO A 158 1.29 11.38 -11.55
C PRO A 158 0.08 10.73 -10.87
N THR A 159 -0.06 9.42 -11.02
CA THR A 159 -1.09 8.63 -10.34
C THR A 159 -0.52 7.94 -9.09
N ASP A 160 -0.20 6.69 -9.17
CA ASP A 160 0.41 5.89 -8.09
C ASP A 160 1.87 5.56 -8.36
N THR A 161 2.36 5.87 -9.56
CA THR A 161 3.68 5.46 -10.04
C THR A 161 4.52 6.67 -10.46
N TRP A 162 5.81 6.63 -10.10
CA TRP A 162 6.83 7.59 -10.47
C TRP A 162 7.87 6.91 -11.37
N LEU A 163 7.97 7.39 -12.61
CA LEU A 163 8.87 6.88 -13.63
C LEU A 163 10.20 7.65 -13.66
N PRO A 164 11.30 7.05 -14.17
CA PRO A 164 12.56 7.74 -14.40
C PRO A 164 12.37 8.99 -15.27
N GLY A 165 12.97 10.10 -14.84
CA GLY A 165 12.87 11.40 -15.54
C GLY A 165 11.64 12.24 -15.17
N ALA A 166 10.63 11.66 -14.51
CA ALA A 166 9.52 12.44 -13.97
C ALA A 166 9.96 13.25 -12.75
N LYS A 167 9.25 14.35 -12.47
CA LYS A 167 9.43 15.17 -11.28
C LYS A 167 8.41 14.76 -10.22
N LEU A 168 8.81 14.76 -8.94
CA LEU A 168 7.91 14.66 -7.81
C LEU A 168 8.25 15.75 -6.81
N GLY A 169 7.41 16.78 -6.73
CA GLY A 169 7.77 17.99 -6.02
C GLY A 169 6.63 18.99 -5.83
N ILE A 170 7.01 20.24 -5.63
CA ILE A 170 6.09 21.36 -5.42
C ILE A 170 6.41 22.51 -6.38
N ASN A 171 5.36 23.05 -6.99
CA ASN A 171 5.43 24.33 -7.69
C ASN A 171 5.25 25.44 -6.63
N LYS A 172 6.28 26.28 -6.44
CA LYS A 172 6.29 27.31 -5.39
C LYS A 172 5.37 28.50 -5.68
N HIS A 173 5.03 28.73 -6.96
CA HIS A 173 4.14 29.83 -7.32
C HIS A 173 2.67 29.47 -7.10
N THR A 174 2.29 28.24 -7.46
CA THR A 174 0.90 27.80 -7.36
C THR A 174 0.61 27.05 -6.05
N GLY A 175 1.65 26.63 -5.32
CA GLY A 175 1.52 25.74 -4.17
C GLY A 175 1.09 24.32 -4.56
N GLN A 176 1.02 24.00 -5.85
CA GLN A 176 0.61 22.69 -6.32
C GLN A 176 1.68 21.64 -5.96
N LEU A 177 1.26 20.63 -5.22
CA LEU A 177 2.08 19.53 -4.78
C LEU A 177 1.78 18.29 -5.64
N GLN A 178 2.80 17.76 -6.30
CA GLN A 178 2.72 16.46 -6.96
C GLN A 178 2.84 15.35 -5.91
N ARG A 179 1.89 14.42 -5.94
CA ARG A 179 1.84 13.27 -5.03
C ARG A 179 1.53 12.01 -5.82
N LEU A 180 2.12 10.90 -5.42
CA LEU A 180 1.60 9.60 -5.80
C LEU A 180 0.45 9.26 -4.85
N ILE A 181 -0.63 8.72 -5.39
CA ILE A 181 -1.81 8.31 -4.63
C ILE A 181 -2.12 6.88 -5.03
N SER A 182 -2.15 5.97 -4.07
CA SER A 182 -2.43 4.55 -4.31
C SER A 182 -3.75 4.35 -5.06
N TRP A 183 -3.90 3.21 -5.67
CA TRP A 183 -5.21 2.75 -6.10
C TRP A 183 -6.08 2.48 -4.86
N LYS A 184 -7.38 2.52 -5.03
CA LYS A 184 -8.34 2.18 -3.99
C LYS A 184 -8.24 0.70 -3.63
N ASN A 185 -8.18 -0.18 -4.63
CA ASN A 185 -7.88 -1.60 -4.52
C ASN A 185 -7.25 -2.11 -5.84
N SER A 186 -6.93 -3.39 -5.93
CA SER A 186 -6.28 -3.99 -7.11
C SER A 186 -7.11 -3.94 -8.41
N GLU A 187 -8.41 -3.67 -8.32
CA GLU A 187 -9.35 -3.63 -9.44
C GLU A 187 -9.99 -2.26 -9.66
N ASP A 188 -9.62 -1.26 -8.85
CA ASP A 188 -10.16 0.10 -8.93
C ASP A 188 -9.01 1.13 -8.80
N PRO A 189 -8.58 1.78 -9.90
CA PRO A 189 -7.55 2.82 -9.87
C PRO A 189 -8.03 4.16 -9.27
N ALA A 190 -9.28 4.28 -8.82
CA ALA A 190 -9.74 5.46 -8.07
C ALA A 190 -8.79 5.77 -6.92
N PRO A 191 -8.64 7.06 -6.51
CA PRO A 191 -7.73 7.45 -5.44
C PRO A 191 -7.98 6.68 -4.15
N GLY A 192 -6.95 5.96 -3.69
CA GLY A 192 -6.97 5.20 -2.43
C GLY A 192 -6.60 6.05 -1.22
N MET A 193 -6.36 5.37 -0.11
CA MET A 193 -6.12 6.00 1.19
C MET A 193 -4.67 6.45 1.39
N PHE A 194 -3.72 5.88 0.66
CA PHE A 194 -2.30 6.15 0.85
C PHE A 194 -1.74 7.10 -0.20
N SER A 195 -0.84 7.97 0.23
CA SER A 195 -0.15 8.89 -0.67
C SER A 195 1.28 9.14 -0.22
N ILE A 196 2.17 9.45 -1.18
CA ILE A 196 3.52 9.92 -0.91
C ILE A 196 3.78 11.22 -1.65
N GLY A 197 4.40 12.18 -0.97
CA GLY A 197 4.79 13.46 -1.54
C GLY A 197 5.95 14.08 -0.77
N ILE A 198 6.56 15.12 -1.36
CA ILE A 198 7.62 15.90 -0.72
C ILE A 198 7.05 16.69 0.48
N ASP A 199 7.90 16.98 1.47
CA ASP A 199 7.53 17.87 2.56
C ASP A 199 7.29 19.31 2.04
N PRO A 200 6.07 19.85 2.16
CA PRO A 200 5.77 21.21 1.70
C PRO A 200 6.51 22.29 2.49
N ASN A 201 7.05 21.98 3.69
CA ASN A 201 7.81 22.92 4.51
C ASN A 201 9.27 23.10 4.04
N GLY A 202 9.66 22.46 2.93
CA GLY A 202 10.97 22.63 2.31
C GLY A 202 12.05 21.69 2.84
N ASN A 203 11.74 20.77 3.75
CA ASN A 203 12.64 19.69 4.11
C ASN A 203 12.81 18.75 2.92
N ARG A 204 14.04 18.28 2.69
CA ARG A 204 14.38 17.45 1.55
C ARG A 204 14.06 15.99 1.83
N GLN A 205 12.78 15.69 2.08
CA GLN A 205 12.29 14.37 2.42
C GLN A 205 10.89 14.12 1.86
N PHE A 206 10.54 12.85 1.73
CA PHE A 206 9.18 12.43 1.42
C PHE A 206 8.46 11.95 2.68
N PHE A 207 7.15 12.13 2.71
CA PHE A 207 6.25 11.54 3.70
C PHE A 207 5.26 10.60 3.03
N ILE A 208 5.01 9.46 3.67
CA ILE A 208 3.86 8.64 3.35
C ILE A 208 2.73 9.03 4.32
N GLU A 209 1.56 9.28 3.76
CA GLU A 209 0.39 9.77 4.47
C GLU A 209 -0.79 8.83 4.25
N TRP A 210 -1.54 8.59 5.33
CA TRP A 210 -2.85 7.97 5.29
C TRP A 210 -3.92 9.07 5.21
N ASN A 211 -4.91 8.88 4.34
CA ASN A 211 -5.99 9.83 4.07
C ASN A 211 -5.47 11.28 3.85
N ARG A 212 -4.29 11.42 3.22
CA ARG A 212 -3.64 12.70 2.87
C ARG A 212 -3.44 13.66 4.06
N SER A 213 -3.50 13.18 5.27
CA SER A 213 -3.43 13.99 6.49
C SER A 213 -2.57 13.40 7.60
N HIS A 214 -2.58 12.08 7.78
CA HIS A 214 -1.82 11.43 8.84
C HIS A 214 -0.49 10.89 8.29
N ARG A 215 0.62 11.54 8.62
CA ARG A 215 1.98 11.10 8.28
C ARG A 215 2.38 9.94 9.17
N TYR A 216 2.71 8.80 8.60
CA TYR A 216 3.12 7.62 9.36
C TYR A 216 4.53 7.14 9.06
N TRP A 217 5.15 7.61 7.98
CA TRP A 217 6.51 7.28 7.63
C TRP A 217 7.18 8.43 6.86
N SER A 218 8.51 8.54 6.94
CA SER A 218 9.31 9.47 6.14
C SER A 218 10.58 8.82 5.63
N THR A 219 11.11 9.34 4.53
CA THR A 219 12.42 8.93 4.02
C THR A 219 13.59 9.40 4.89
N GLY A 220 13.35 10.30 5.85
CA GLY A 220 14.40 11.10 6.46
C GLY A 220 15.02 12.08 5.45
N ASP A 221 15.93 12.93 5.93
CA ASP A 221 16.52 13.98 5.13
C ASP A 221 17.43 13.44 4.02
N TRP A 222 17.38 14.11 2.87
CA TRP A 222 18.27 13.86 1.73
C TRP A 222 19.65 14.46 1.98
N ASN A 223 20.70 13.65 1.96
CA ASN A 223 22.09 14.07 2.19
C ASN A 223 22.87 14.43 0.90
N GLY A 224 22.21 14.43 -0.25
CA GLY A 224 22.83 14.62 -1.56
C GLY A 224 23.02 13.32 -2.37
N GLN A 225 22.91 12.16 -1.74
CA GLN A 225 23.06 10.85 -2.38
C GLN A 225 21.97 9.85 -1.97
N THR A 226 21.59 9.83 -0.69
CA THR A 226 20.63 8.89 -0.14
C THR A 226 19.71 9.57 0.88
N PHE A 227 18.56 8.95 1.11
CA PHE A 227 17.68 9.32 2.22
C PHE A 227 18.12 8.60 3.51
N GLY A 228 18.06 9.32 4.64
CA GLY A 228 18.57 8.83 5.93
C GLY A 228 17.91 7.55 6.42
N LEU A 229 16.61 7.37 6.15
CA LEU A 229 15.81 6.22 6.58
C LEU A 229 15.56 5.16 5.48
N VAL A 230 16.26 5.26 4.34
CA VAL A 230 16.23 4.27 3.27
C VAL A 230 17.63 3.69 3.06
N PRO A 231 18.10 2.83 3.97
CA PRO A 231 19.49 2.31 3.93
C PRO A 231 19.79 1.49 2.67
N GLU A 232 18.79 0.92 2.02
CA GLU A 232 18.91 0.16 0.78
C GLU A 232 19.49 1.01 -0.37
N MET A 233 19.28 2.33 -0.35
CA MET A 233 19.85 3.24 -1.34
C MET A 233 21.37 3.38 -1.25
N ARG A 234 22.00 3.02 -0.14
CA ARG A 234 23.46 3.14 0.04
C ARG A 234 24.26 2.18 -0.87
N LEU A 235 23.67 1.06 -1.21
CA LEU A 235 24.25 0.06 -2.11
C LEU A 235 23.73 0.18 -3.54
N ASN A 236 23.06 1.27 -3.84
CA ASN A 236 22.35 1.45 -5.11
C ASN A 236 23.32 1.92 -6.21
N TYR A 237 23.56 1.04 -7.16
CA TYR A 237 24.32 1.32 -8.39
C TYR A 237 23.44 1.44 -9.64
N LEU A 238 22.12 1.25 -9.49
CA LEU A 238 21.17 1.25 -10.61
C LEU A 238 20.51 2.60 -10.83
N PHE A 239 20.25 3.33 -9.74
CA PHE A 239 19.45 4.56 -9.74
C PHE A 239 20.32 5.76 -9.38
N ASN A 240 20.13 6.86 -10.07
CA ASN A 240 20.70 8.15 -9.74
C ASN A 240 19.58 9.11 -9.37
N TYR A 241 19.45 9.42 -8.09
CA TYR A 241 18.48 10.39 -7.58
C TYR A 241 19.09 11.79 -7.52
N SER A 242 18.29 12.80 -7.76
CA SER A 242 18.70 14.20 -7.63
C SER A 242 17.57 15.06 -7.07
N TYR A 243 17.97 16.08 -6.31
CA TYR A 243 17.08 17.10 -5.80
C TYR A 243 17.40 18.44 -6.45
N VAL A 244 16.38 19.10 -6.96
CA VAL A 244 16.47 20.42 -7.57
C VAL A 244 15.58 21.39 -6.78
N SER A 245 16.11 22.56 -6.46
CA SER A 245 15.34 23.64 -5.82
C SER A 245 15.77 24.97 -6.39
N ASN A 246 14.82 25.69 -6.96
CA ASN A 246 14.99 27.05 -7.50
C ASN A 246 13.83 27.94 -7.01
N GLU A 247 13.69 29.15 -7.56
CA GLU A 247 12.64 30.09 -7.20
C GLU A 247 11.24 29.58 -7.55
N ASN A 248 11.10 28.78 -8.60
CA ASN A 248 9.82 28.34 -9.15
C ASN A 248 9.34 27.00 -8.57
N GLU A 249 10.27 26.07 -8.33
CA GLU A 249 9.92 24.69 -7.95
C GLU A 249 10.99 24.06 -7.06
N SER A 250 10.55 23.04 -6.29
CA SER A 250 11.45 22.10 -5.61
C SER A 250 10.97 20.69 -5.89
N TYR A 251 11.83 19.83 -6.39
CA TYR A 251 11.46 18.46 -6.74
C TYR A 251 12.61 17.48 -6.64
N PHE A 252 12.26 16.22 -6.49
CA PHE A 252 13.14 15.09 -6.76
C PHE A 252 12.86 14.55 -8.16
N THR A 253 13.91 14.03 -8.78
CA THR A 253 13.82 13.19 -9.98
C THR A 253 14.83 12.06 -9.86
N TYR A 254 14.67 11.00 -10.64
CA TYR A 254 15.66 9.94 -10.71
C TYR A 254 15.83 9.45 -12.15
N SER A 255 16.99 8.90 -12.43
CA SER A 255 17.33 8.27 -13.70
C SER A 255 17.96 6.91 -13.47
N MET A 256 17.95 6.07 -14.50
CA MET A 256 18.68 4.82 -14.51
C MET A 256 20.12 5.05 -14.96
N ASN A 257 21.10 4.43 -14.29
CA ASN A 257 22.51 4.48 -14.73
C ASN A 257 22.71 3.75 -16.07
N ASN A 258 21.91 2.73 -16.34
CA ASN A 258 21.80 2.13 -17.66
C ASN A 258 20.38 2.35 -18.21
N PRO A 259 20.22 3.11 -19.29
CA PRO A 259 18.91 3.42 -19.89
C PRO A 259 18.10 2.21 -20.37
N SER A 260 18.76 1.04 -20.56
CA SER A 260 18.08 -0.18 -20.98
C SER A 260 17.32 -0.86 -19.83
N TYR A 261 17.57 -0.48 -18.57
CA TYR A 261 16.85 -1.04 -17.44
C TYR A 261 15.53 -0.30 -17.22
N LEU A 262 14.46 -1.06 -17.04
CA LEU A 262 13.16 -0.51 -16.71
C LEU A 262 12.97 -0.51 -15.21
N SER A 263 12.38 0.55 -14.69
CA SER A 263 12.08 0.67 -13.28
C SER A 263 10.94 1.64 -13.01
N SER A 264 10.25 1.42 -11.90
CA SER A 264 9.28 2.37 -11.36
C SER A 264 9.28 2.36 -9.83
N LEU A 265 8.99 3.52 -9.24
CA LEU A 265 8.65 3.63 -7.84
C LEU A 265 7.15 3.83 -7.74
N MET A 266 6.49 3.02 -6.92
CA MET A 266 5.03 3.07 -6.80
C MET A 266 4.58 3.02 -5.35
N ILE A 267 3.39 3.56 -5.06
CA ILE A 267 2.71 3.37 -3.79
C ILE A 267 1.62 2.32 -3.96
N GLY A 268 1.74 1.22 -3.23
CA GLY A 268 0.80 0.10 -3.27
C GLY A 268 -0.52 0.41 -2.56
N VAL A 269 -1.53 -0.40 -2.85
CA VAL A 269 -2.83 -0.40 -2.14
C VAL A 269 -2.67 -0.76 -0.66
N ASP A 270 -1.55 -1.37 -0.30
CA ASP A 270 -1.16 -1.72 1.06
C ASP A 270 -0.36 -0.63 1.78
N GLY A 271 -0.22 0.55 1.17
CA GLY A 271 0.44 1.70 1.77
C GLY A 271 1.97 1.63 1.82
N GLN A 272 2.58 0.62 1.20
CA GLN A 272 4.03 0.56 1.04
C GLN A 272 4.47 1.26 -0.24
N VAL A 273 5.53 2.04 -0.14
CA VAL A 273 6.25 2.55 -1.32
C VAL A 273 7.26 1.51 -1.75
N GLN A 274 7.25 1.15 -3.00
CA GLN A 274 8.03 0.06 -3.58
C GLN A 274 8.85 0.55 -4.76
N GLN A 275 10.14 0.25 -4.78
CA GLN A 275 11.00 0.41 -5.94
C GLN A 275 11.14 -0.93 -6.63
N ILE A 276 10.64 -1.03 -7.85
CA ILE A 276 10.70 -2.23 -8.66
C ILE A 276 11.52 -2.00 -9.93
N GLY A 277 12.07 -3.06 -10.47
CA GLY A 277 12.77 -3.05 -11.75
C GLY A 277 12.62 -4.35 -12.51
N TRP A 278 12.69 -4.27 -13.83
CA TRP A 278 12.62 -5.43 -14.70
C TRP A 278 14.02 -6.02 -14.91
N LEU A 279 14.16 -7.32 -14.67
CA LEU A 279 15.39 -8.05 -14.95
C LEU A 279 15.16 -9.07 -16.06
N GLU A 280 16.04 -9.04 -17.07
CA GLU A 280 15.95 -9.91 -18.25
C GLU A 280 16.24 -11.39 -17.95
N GLY A 281 17.05 -11.69 -16.93
CA GLY A 281 17.36 -13.08 -16.57
C GLY A 281 16.13 -13.89 -16.13
N PRO A 282 15.43 -13.47 -15.06
CA PRO A 282 14.17 -14.10 -14.62
C PRO A 282 12.94 -13.67 -15.42
N TRP A 283 13.04 -12.70 -16.33
CA TRP A 283 11.92 -12.12 -17.10
C TRP A 283 10.76 -11.71 -16.19
N SER A 284 11.07 -11.01 -15.11
CA SER A 284 10.10 -10.60 -14.09
C SER A 284 10.45 -9.27 -13.43
N TRP A 285 9.43 -8.62 -12.86
CA TRP A 285 9.61 -7.50 -11.97
C TRP A 285 10.18 -7.97 -10.64
N ILE A 286 11.24 -7.31 -10.19
CA ILE A 286 11.90 -7.59 -8.92
C ILE A 286 11.75 -6.39 -8.01
N LEU A 287 11.38 -6.65 -6.76
CA LEU A 287 11.33 -5.66 -5.70
C LEU A 287 12.75 -5.41 -5.18
N PHE A 288 13.26 -4.19 -5.34
CA PHE A 288 14.54 -3.77 -4.77
C PHE A 288 14.39 -3.40 -3.30
N TRP A 289 13.39 -2.62 -2.97
CA TRP A 289 13.05 -2.27 -1.59
C TRP A 289 11.58 -1.83 -1.47
N ALA A 290 11.07 -1.93 -0.24
CA ALA A 290 9.76 -1.42 0.14
C ALA A 290 9.86 -0.67 1.47
N GLN A 291 9.07 0.39 1.63
CA GLN A 291 9.00 1.17 2.87
C GLN A 291 7.55 1.61 3.16
N PRO A 292 7.09 1.58 4.42
CA PRO A 292 7.73 0.95 5.58
C PRO A 292 8.09 -0.49 5.30
N LYS A 293 9.24 -0.97 5.81
CA LYS A 293 9.72 -2.34 5.52
C LYS A 293 8.71 -3.40 5.91
N ASP A 294 8.02 -3.17 7.01
CA ASP A 294 6.99 -4.07 7.53
C ASP A 294 5.60 -3.47 7.36
N LYS A 295 4.65 -4.31 6.99
CA LYS A 295 3.24 -3.92 6.87
C LYS A 295 2.62 -3.46 8.20
N ALA A 296 3.14 -3.95 9.33
CA ALA A 296 2.77 -3.45 10.65
C ALA A 296 3.08 -1.95 10.85
N GLY A 297 4.08 -1.42 10.13
CA GLY A 297 4.42 0.01 10.13
C GLY A 297 3.50 0.88 9.28
N VAL A 298 2.58 0.29 8.53
CA VAL A 298 1.61 1.02 7.71
C VAL A 298 0.40 1.41 8.57
N TYR A 299 0.22 2.70 8.78
CA TYR A 299 -0.93 3.20 9.55
C TYR A 299 -2.25 2.94 8.83
N GLY A 300 -3.23 2.40 9.55
CA GLY A 300 -4.57 2.17 9.01
C GLY A 300 -4.66 1.14 7.89
N LEU A 301 -3.69 0.23 7.77
CA LEU A 301 -3.67 -0.83 6.74
C LEU A 301 -4.97 -1.64 6.71
N CYS A 302 -5.50 -1.98 7.88
CA CYS A 302 -6.75 -2.74 8.03
C CYS A 302 -8.01 -1.85 8.08
N GLY A 303 -7.85 -0.55 7.85
CA GLY A 303 -8.96 0.41 7.87
C GLY A 303 -9.60 0.57 9.25
N VAL A 304 -10.80 1.14 9.25
CA VAL A 304 -11.59 1.42 10.46
C VAL A 304 -12.10 0.14 11.08
N PHE A 305 -11.95 -0.02 12.40
CA PHE A 305 -12.34 -1.22 13.17
C PHE A 305 -11.70 -2.53 12.68
N GLY A 306 -10.65 -2.42 11.87
CA GLY A 306 -9.80 -3.54 11.46
C GLY A 306 -8.59 -3.68 12.38
N VAL A 307 -8.21 -4.93 12.65
CA VAL A 307 -7.04 -5.33 13.47
C VAL A 307 -6.01 -5.97 12.57
N PHE A 308 -4.77 -5.53 12.67
CA PHE A 308 -3.65 -6.12 11.93
C PHE A 308 -3.15 -7.39 12.62
N HIS A 309 -2.97 -8.45 11.82
CA HIS A 309 -2.40 -9.73 12.23
C HIS A 309 -1.31 -10.13 11.24
N GLU A 310 -0.08 -10.08 11.64
CA GLU A 310 1.07 -10.32 10.75
C GLU A 310 1.09 -11.73 10.12
N ASN A 311 0.54 -12.72 10.82
CA ASN A 311 0.64 -14.14 10.47
C ASN A 311 -0.64 -14.74 9.91
N SER A 312 -1.66 -13.94 9.61
CA SER A 312 -2.87 -14.43 8.94
C SER A 312 -2.73 -14.30 7.42
N SER A 313 -3.38 -15.17 6.67
CA SER A 313 -3.36 -15.12 5.20
C SER A 313 -3.91 -13.81 4.62
N SER A 314 -4.73 -13.10 5.39
CA SER A 314 -5.35 -11.82 5.03
C SER A 314 -4.69 -10.61 5.69
N TYR A 315 -3.72 -10.77 6.61
CA TYR A 315 -3.12 -9.72 7.45
C TYR A 315 -4.11 -8.89 8.29
N CYS A 316 -5.38 -8.93 7.99
CA CYS A 316 -6.40 -8.12 8.63
C CYS A 316 -7.59 -8.97 9.09
N GLU A 317 -8.20 -8.56 10.20
CA GLU A 317 -9.42 -9.13 10.74
C GLU A 317 -10.31 -8.01 11.26
N CYS A 318 -11.63 -8.18 11.19
CA CYS A 318 -12.54 -7.22 11.81
C CYS A 318 -12.65 -7.47 13.31
N LEU A 319 -12.80 -6.41 14.09
CA LEU A 319 -13.18 -6.51 15.49
C LEU A 319 -14.41 -7.39 15.66
N LYS A 320 -14.47 -8.14 16.76
CA LYS A 320 -15.63 -8.98 17.06
C LYS A 320 -16.90 -8.12 17.12
N GLY A 321 -17.95 -8.54 16.42
CA GLY A 321 -19.18 -7.75 16.25
C GLY A 321 -19.20 -6.89 14.98
N PHE A 322 -18.09 -6.87 14.22
CA PHE A 322 -17.95 -6.17 12.94
C PHE A 322 -17.80 -7.17 11.79
N LYS A 323 -17.95 -6.69 10.56
CA LYS A 323 -17.72 -7.43 9.30
C LYS A 323 -17.03 -6.50 8.30
N PRO A 324 -16.29 -7.02 7.32
CA PRO A 324 -15.74 -6.18 6.25
C PRO A 324 -16.83 -5.33 5.60
N LEU A 325 -16.51 -4.06 5.33
CA LEU A 325 -17.38 -3.16 4.58
C LEU A 325 -17.48 -3.62 3.13
N VAL A 326 -16.33 -3.94 2.54
CA VAL A 326 -16.21 -4.53 1.21
C VAL A 326 -15.36 -5.80 1.34
N GLN A 327 -15.82 -6.89 0.73
CA GLN A 327 -15.09 -8.16 0.74
C GLN A 327 -13.72 -7.97 0.07
N ASP A 328 -12.66 -8.50 0.69
CA ASP A 328 -11.27 -8.47 0.20
C ASP A 328 -10.66 -7.05 0.01
N GLU A 329 -11.33 -6.00 0.52
CA GLU A 329 -10.83 -4.62 0.51
C GLU A 329 -10.65 -4.09 1.94
N TRP A 330 -9.52 -4.44 2.57
CA TRP A 330 -9.26 -4.10 3.98
C TRP A 330 -9.08 -2.61 4.25
N SER A 331 -8.62 -1.84 3.28
CA SER A 331 -8.50 -0.37 3.42
C SER A 331 -9.83 0.34 3.65
N SER A 332 -10.94 -0.26 3.19
CA SER A 332 -12.30 0.19 3.46
C SER A 332 -12.76 -0.08 4.90
N GLY A 333 -12.03 -0.93 5.64
CA GLY A 333 -12.30 -1.26 7.03
C GLY A 333 -13.53 -2.14 7.25
N CYS A 334 -14.04 -2.06 8.46
CA CYS A 334 -15.15 -2.90 8.94
C CYS A 334 -16.34 -2.06 9.42
N VAL A 335 -17.52 -2.64 9.30
CA VAL A 335 -18.79 -2.05 9.79
C VAL A 335 -19.43 -2.93 10.83
N ARG A 336 -20.22 -2.35 11.72
CA ARG A 336 -20.99 -3.09 12.73
C ARG A 336 -21.96 -4.06 12.07
N LYS A 337 -22.07 -5.25 12.65
CA LYS A 337 -23.11 -6.24 12.28
C LYS A 337 -24.50 -5.79 12.73
N SER A 338 -24.57 -5.04 13.83
CA SER A 338 -25.80 -4.49 14.39
C SER A 338 -25.62 -3.00 14.72
N PRO A 339 -26.57 -2.12 14.39
CA PRO A 339 -26.51 -0.71 14.75
C PRO A 339 -26.60 -0.52 16.27
N LEU A 340 -26.06 0.57 16.80
CA LEU A 340 -26.22 0.97 18.20
C LEU A 340 -27.67 1.42 18.45
N GLN A 341 -28.17 1.19 19.67
CA GLN A 341 -29.53 1.59 20.07
C GLN A 341 -29.72 3.10 20.05
N CYS A 342 -28.70 3.85 20.46
CA CYS A 342 -28.74 5.31 20.45
C CYS A 342 -28.90 5.91 19.03
N GLN A 343 -28.64 5.13 17.98
CA GLN A 343 -28.87 5.52 16.58
C GLN A 343 -30.25 5.09 16.06
N ASN A 344 -30.96 4.20 16.75
CA ASN A 344 -32.25 3.66 16.33
C ASN A 344 -33.20 3.56 17.53
N MET A 345 -34.04 4.57 17.73
CA MET A 345 -35.07 4.59 18.80
C MET A 345 -36.14 3.48 18.67
N SER A 346 -36.09 2.63 17.65
CA SER A 346 -37.08 1.60 17.37
C SER A 346 -36.74 0.21 17.88
N SER A 347 -35.55 -0.01 18.44
CA SER A 347 -35.14 -1.34 18.94
C SER A 347 -35.46 -1.51 20.42
N VAL A 348 -36.67 -1.96 20.69
CA VAL A 348 -37.09 -2.35 22.03
C VAL A 348 -36.42 -3.70 22.38
N GLY A 349 -35.53 -3.74 23.38
CA GLY A 349 -35.22 -4.95 24.10
C GLY A 349 -33.78 -5.48 24.19
N LYS A 350 -32.75 -4.77 23.67
CA LYS A 350 -31.34 -5.16 23.93
C LYS A 350 -30.54 -3.92 24.24
N GLU A 351 -30.02 -3.82 25.46
CA GLU A 351 -29.13 -2.72 25.85
C GLU A 351 -27.76 -2.85 25.14
N ASP A 352 -27.22 -1.69 24.67
CA ASP A 352 -25.85 -1.63 24.19
C ASP A 352 -24.87 -2.03 25.30
N GLY A 353 -23.89 -2.82 24.99
CA GLY A 353 -22.88 -3.29 25.92
C GLY A 353 -21.47 -3.15 25.34
N PHE A 354 -20.48 -3.36 26.19
CA PHE A 354 -19.10 -3.38 25.79
C PHE A 354 -18.57 -4.79 25.70
N LEU A 355 -17.82 -5.06 24.64
CA LEU A 355 -17.03 -6.26 24.49
C LEU A 355 -15.60 -5.94 24.88
N LYS A 356 -15.08 -6.68 25.86
CA LYS A 356 -13.72 -6.60 26.30
C LYS A 356 -12.75 -7.17 25.28
N MET A 357 -11.68 -6.42 25.01
CA MET A 357 -10.69 -6.78 24.02
C MET A 357 -9.28 -6.65 24.56
N SER A 358 -8.46 -7.69 24.40
CA SER A 358 -7.02 -7.64 24.67
C SER A 358 -6.34 -7.08 23.45
N ILE A 359 -6.36 -5.77 23.30
CA ILE A 359 -5.70 -5.04 22.23
C ILE A 359 -4.55 -4.21 22.81
N LEU A 360 -3.69 -3.84 22.06
CA LEU A 360 -2.29 -3.64 22.22
C LEU A 360 -1.80 -2.26 22.07
N THR A 361 -2.11 -1.66 20.93
CA THR A 361 -1.84 -0.27 20.64
C THR A 361 -3.16 0.45 20.83
N LEU A 362 -3.23 1.30 21.85
CA LEU A 362 -4.41 2.14 22.01
C LEU A 362 -4.53 3.03 20.77
N PRO A 363 -5.73 3.13 20.18
CA PRO A 363 -5.94 4.04 19.07
C PRO A 363 -5.50 5.46 19.42
N ALA A 364 -5.04 6.21 18.43
CA ALA A 364 -4.73 7.62 18.62
C ALA A 364 -5.99 8.43 18.98
N ASN A 365 -5.80 9.65 19.48
CA ASN A 365 -6.86 10.64 19.70
C ASN A 365 -7.89 10.30 20.80
N SER A 366 -7.47 9.62 21.89
CA SER A 366 -8.32 9.45 23.06
C SER A 366 -8.56 10.80 23.78
N LYS A 367 -9.78 10.98 24.30
CA LYS A 367 -10.08 12.01 25.31
C LYS A 367 -9.82 11.41 26.68
N THR A 368 -8.88 11.98 27.43
CA THR A 368 -8.48 11.46 28.74
C THR A 368 -9.04 12.31 29.86
N TYR A 369 -9.69 11.65 30.84
CA TYR A 369 -10.26 12.28 32.05
C TYR A 369 -9.58 11.68 33.29
N GLN A 370 -8.88 12.54 34.05
CA GLN A 370 -8.28 12.14 35.32
C GLN A 370 -9.31 12.13 36.44
N LYS A 371 -9.06 11.31 37.50
CA LYS A 371 -9.89 11.25 38.74
C LYS A 371 -11.34 10.75 38.54
N VAL A 372 -11.59 9.96 37.51
CA VAL A 372 -12.88 9.31 37.26
C VAL A 372 -12.77 7.84 37.66
N SER A 373 -13.81 7.24 38.22
CA SER A 373 -13.83 5.80 38.52
C SER A 373 -14.07 4.96 37.26
N ALA A 374 -13.66 3.68 37.26
CA ALA A 374 -13.89 2.77 36.15
C ALA A 374 -15.38 2.66 35.76
N GLY A 375 -16.28 2.61 36.77
CA GLY A 375 -17.72 2.57 36.53
C GLY A 375 -18.25 3.84 35.86
N ARG A 376 -17.75 5.02 36.28
CA ARG A 376 -18.16 6.28 35.67
C ARG A 376 -17.61 6.40 34.23
N CYS A 377 -16.36 5.98 34.00
CA CYS A 377 -15.77 5.93 32.67
C CYS A 377 -16.62 5.11 31.67
N ARG A 378 -17.10 3.96 32.11
CA ARG A 378 -18.01 3.12 31.31
C ARG A 378 -19.35 3.81 31.03
N LEU A 379 -19.94 4.46 32.05
CA LEU A 379 -21.22 5.16 31.91
C LEU A 379 -21.10 6.36 30.96
N ASP A 380 -20.05 7.16 31.10
CA ASP A 380 -19.80 8.32 30.24
C ASP A 380 -19.70 7.90 28.74
N CYS A 381 -19.11 6.73 28.47
CA CYS A 381 -19.06 6.21 27.09
C CYS A 381 -20.41 5.66 26.62
N ILE A 382 -21.19 4.98 27.50
CA ILE A 382 -22.51 4.45 27.13
C ILE A 382 -23.52 5.58 26.84
N GLU A 383 -23.48 6.64 27.65
CA GLU A 383 -24.35 7.82 27.50
C GLU A 383 -24.01 8.65 26.25
N ASN A 384 -22.78 8.54 25.73
CA ASN A 384 -22.32 9.23 24.53
C ASN A 384 -22.37 8.33 23.31
N CYS A 385 -23.32 8.58 22.40
CA CYS A 385 -23.55 7.79 21.20
C CYS A 385 -22.35 7.78 20.21
N SER A 386 -21.49 8.76 20.26
CA SER A 386 -20.25 8.81 19.46
C SER A 386 -19.09 8.05 20.10
N CYS A 387 -19.19 7.64 21.36
CA CYS A 387 -18.16 6.88 22.05
C CYS A 387 -18.17 5.41 21.58
N MET A 388 -17.08 5.00 20.94
CA MET A 388 -16.91 3.66 20.38
C MET A 388 -16.12 2.72 21.29
N ALA A 389 -15.26 3.26 22.15
CA ALA A 389 -14.47 2.49 23.09
C ALA A 389 -14.08 3.31 24.31
N TYR A 390 -13.82 2.62 25.41
CA TYR A 390 -13.18 3.23 26.57
C TYR A 390 -12.08 2.32 27.13
N ALA A 391 -11.11 2.93 27.80
CA ALA A 391 -10.15 2.23 28.64
C ALA A 391 -10.00 2.96 29.97
N TYR A 392 -9.76 2.20 31.01
CA TYR A 392 -9.54 2.74 32.35
C TYR A 392 -8.23 2.22 32.94
N ASN A 393 -7.45 3.12 33.50
CA ASN A 393 -6.23 2.80 34.24
C ASN A 393 -6.17 3.64 35.52
N ASN A 394 -5.84 3.02 36.65
CA ASN A 394 -5.77 3.71 37.95
C ASN A 394 -4.78 4.89 37.95
N ASN A 395 -3.74 4.86 37.15
CA ASN A 395 -2.73 5.92 37.06
C ASN A 395 -3.11 7.06 36.12
N ASN A 396 -3.72 6.72 34.97
CA ASN A 396 -4.03 7.66 33.90
C ASN A 396 -5.53 8.05 33.83
N GLY A 397 -6.38 7.41 34.62
CA GLY A 397 -7.81 7.64 34.63
C GLY A 397 -8.56 6.99 33.47
N CYS A 398 -9.56 7.67 32.96
CA CYS A 398 -10.47 7.24 31.91
C CYS A 398 -10.02 7.78 30.54
N SER A 399 -9.91 6.93 29.55
CA SER A 399 -9.70 7.29 28.14
C SER A 399 -10.90 6.87 27.33
N LEU A 400 -11.48 7.79 26.57
CA LEU A 400 -12.60 7.58 25.67
C LEU A 400 -12.17 7.79 24.23
N TRP A 401 -12.66 6.95 23.33
CA TRP A 401 -12.49 7.12 21.88
C TRP A 401 -13.85 7.38 21.24
N GLU A 402 -13.97 8.53 20.63
CA GLU A 402 -15.13 8.93 19.85
C GLU A 402 -14.85 8.72 18.36
N GLY A 403 -15.81 8.15 17.62
CA GLY A 403 -15.67 7.85 16.20
C GLY A 403 -14.86 6.59 15.91
N ASP A 404 -14.15 6.59 14.80
CA ASP A 404 -13.53 5.40 14.23
C ASP A 404 -12.27 4.98 14.98
N LEU A 405 -12.15 3.68 15.27
CA LEU A 405 -10.95 3.08 15.81
C LEU A 405 -10.05 2.62 14.66
N ILE A 406 -8.85 3.18 14.56
CA ILE A 406 -7.91 2.92 13.47
C ILE A 406 -6.57 2.46 14.03
N ASN A 407 -5.84 1.67 13.24
CA ASN A 407 -4.50 1.19 13.53
C ASN A 407 -4.41 0.30 14.77
N LEU A 408 -5.31 -0.66 14.88
CA LEU A 408 -5.33 -1.64 15.96
C LEU A 408 -4.37 -2.79 15.68
N GLN A 409 -3.51 -3.11 16.66
CA GLN A 409 -2.47 -4.15 16.54
C GLN A 409 -2.34 -4.96 17.84
N HIS A 410 -1.68 -6.13 17.85
CA HIS A 410 -1.44 -6.96 19.02
C HIS A 410 -0.16 -6.61 19.79
N PHE A 411 -0.18 -6.45 21.10
CA PHE A 411 0.93 -5.95 21.95
C PHE A 411 2.10 -6.91 22.15
N GLY A 412 1.87 -8.19 22.28
CA GLY A 412 2.94 -9.13 22.63
C GLY A 412 4.06 -9.19 21.60
N VAL A 413 3.74 -8.99 20.33
CA VAL A 413 4.72 -8.91 19.24
C VAL A 413 5.66 -7.71 19.45
N LEU A 414 5.09 -6.54 19.73
CA LEU A 414 5.86 -5.31 19.95
C LEU A 414 6.87 -5.43 21.11
N VAL A 415 6.49 -6.07 22.23
CA VAL A 415 7.41 -6.28 23.36
C VAL A 415 8.60 -7.14 22.95
N LEU A 416 8.35 -8.23 22.22
CA LEU A 416 9.41 -9.12 21.73
C LEU A 416 10.30 -8.42 20.69
N GLU A 417 9.75 -7.58 19.83
CA GLU A 417 10.51 -6.77 18.88
C GLU A 417 11.42 -5.75 19.57
N ILE A 418 10.89 -5.04 20.59
CA ILE A 418 11.68 -4.09 21.39
C ILE A 418 12.85 -4.80 22.08
N VAL A 419 12.58 -5.94 22.73
CA VAL A 419 13.61 -6.68 23.45
C VAL A 419 14.68 -7.24 22.52
N SER A 420 14.28 -7.72 21.35
CA SER A 420 15.22 -8.37 20.42
C SER A 420 15.90 -7.42 19.45
N GLY A 421 15.46 -6.15 19.35
CA GLY A 421 15.88 -5.23 18.30
C GLY A 421 15.58 -5.73 16.89
N ARG A 422 14.80 -6.82 16.78
CA ARG A 422 14.47 -7.49 15.53
C ARG A 422 12.98 -7.46 15.31
N LYS A 423 12.60 -7.17 14.09
CA LYS A 423 11.19 -7.26 13.70
C LYS A 423 10.78 -8.70 13.46
N ASN A 424 9.53 -9.01 13.74
CA ASN A 424 8.96 -10.34 13.54
C ASN A 424 9.18 -10.86 12.11
N THR A 425 9.18 -9.97 11.12
CA THR A 425 9.43 -10.26 9.70
C THR A 425 10.90 -10.47 9.33
N SER A 426 11.86 -10.12 10.19
CA SER A 426 13.31 -10.20 9.88
C SER A 426 13.84 -11.62 9.70
N PHE A 427 13.06 -12.63 10.02
CA PHE A 427 13.46 -14.05 10.04
C PHE A 427 13.19 -14.80 8.73
N TYR A 428 12.67 -14.16 7.69
CA TYR A 428 12.31 -14.82 6.42
C TYR A 428 13.48 -15.41 5.63
N HIS A 429 14.74 -15.12 6.00
CA HIS A 429 15.92 -15.58 5.26
C HIS A 429 16.77 -16.66 5.97
N SER A 430 16.43 -17.04 7.19
CA SER A 430 17.13 -18.11 7.91
C SER A 430 16.13 -19.05 8.60
N ASP A 431 16.07 -20.29 8.18
CA ASP A 431 15.40 -21.43 8.82
C ASP A 431 13.96 -21.22 9.31
N SER A 432 13.16 -20.51 8.55
CA SER A 432 11.68 -20.53 8.57
C SER A 432 10.96 -20.23 9.90
N LEU A 433 11.60 -19.68 10.92
CA LEU A 433 10.95 -19.25 12.15
C LEU A 433 10.80 -17.72 12.16
N ASN A 434 9.58 -17.23 12.39
CA ASN A 434 9.35 -15.83 12.74
C ASN A 434 9.88 -15.50 14.14
N LEU A 435 9.89 -14.23 14.56
CA LEU A 435 10.38 -13.81 15.87
C LEU A 435 9.68 -14.56 17.01
N LEU A 436 8.36 -14.77 16.89
CA LEU A 436 7.58 -15.47 17.91
C LEU A 436 8.05 -16.92 18.08
N GLY A 437 8.24 -17.63 16.98
CA GLY A 437 8.77 -19.00 16.98
C GLY A 437 10.22 -19.06 17.46
N HIS A 438 11.04 -18.07 17.12
CA HIS A 438 12.42 -17.96 17.60
C HIS A 438 12.45 -17.69 19.11
N ALA A 439 11.69 -16.71 19.60
CA ALA A 439 11.58 -16.40 21.02
C ALA A 439 11.07 -17.60 21.82
N TRP A 440 10.06 -18.32 21.33
CA TRP A 440 9.56 -19.54 21.92
C TRP A 440 10.61 -20.67 21.96
N LYS A 441 11.35 -20.86 20.87
CA LYS A 441 12.45 -21.86 20.81
C LYS A 441 13.55 -21.54 21.83
N LEU A 442 13.92 -20.28 21.97
CA LEU A 442 14.90 -19.85 22.98
C LEU A 442 14.34 -20.02 24.39
N TRP A 443 13.08 -19.63 24.64
CA TRP A 443 12.44 -19.81 25.94
C TRP A 443 12.37 -21.28 26.34
N SER A 444 11.85 -22.15 25.48
CA SER A 444 11.69 -23.59 25.75
C SER A 444 13.04 -24.34 25.92
N SER A 445 14.13 -23.78 25.42
CA SER A 445 15.49 -24.31 25.62
C SER A 445 16.28 -23.63 26.74
N ASN A 446 15.67 -22.82 27.59
CA ASN A 446 16.29 -22.04 28.67
C ASN A 446 17.40 -21.08 28.19
N LYS A 447 17.28 -20.58 26.96
CA LYS A 447 18.19 -19.63 26.33
C LYS A 447 17.53 -18.29 26.01
N ALA A 448 16.47 -17.94 26.74
CA ALA A 448 15.66 -16.75 26.43
C ALA A 448 16.48 -15.44 26.46
N SER A 449 17.54 -15.36 27.28
CA SER A 449 18.46 -14.20 27.29
C SER A 449 19.15 -13.95 25.96
N ASP A 450 19.32 -14.99 25.12
CA ASP A 450 19.96 -14.85 23.80
C ASP A 450 19.06 -14.10 22.80
N LEU A 451 17.80 -13.81 23.18
CA LEU A 451 16.87 -13.00 22.38
C LEU A 451 17.21 -11.50 22.42
N MET A 452 17.93 -11.05 23.45
CA MET A 452 18.20 -9.63 23.65
C MET A 452 19.04 -9.04 22.52
N ASP A 453 18.69 -7.82 22.10
CA ASP A 453 19.50 -7.05 21.17
C ASP A 453 20.87 -6.68 21.81
N PRO A 454 21.99 -7.11 21.21
CA PRO A 454 23.31 -6.76 21.72
C PRO A 454 23.61 -5.25 21.80
N THR A 455 22.87 -4.45 21.03
CA THR A 455 23.06 -2.97 21.01
C THR A 455 22.45 -2.28 22.21
N LEU A 456 21.58 -2.94 22.98
CA LEU A 456 20.97 -2.39 24.20
C LEU A 456 21.93 -2.35 25.39
N GLY A 457 23.14 -2.91 25.24
CA GLY A 457 24.11 -3.02 26.35
C GLY A 457 23.74 -4.10 27.37
N ASP A 458 24.43 -4.14 28.50
CA ASP A 458 24.11 -5.10 29.56
C ASP A 458 22.77 -4.75 30.22
N PRO A 459 21.85 -5.71 30.35
CA PRO A 459 20.58 -5.46 30.99
C PRO A 459 20.79 -5.10 32.48
N PRO A 460 20.02 -4.16 33.04
CA PRO A 460 20.08 -3.81 34.47
C PRO A 460 19.91 -5.04 35.39
N SER A 461 19.17 -6.04 34.92
CA SER A 461 18.97 -7.34 35.56
C SER A 461 18.53 -8.37 34.52
N THR A 462 19.18 -9.53 34.52
CA THR A 462 18.76 -10.68 33.67
C THR A 462 17.34 -11.15 34.03
N SER A 463 16.93 -11.03 35.28
CA SER A 463 15.59 -11.39 35.71
C SER A 463 14.51 -10.47 35.10
N MET A 464 14.79 -9.19 34.99
CA MET A 464 13.88 -8.24 34.32
C MET A 464 13.77 -8.53 32.83
N LEU A 465 14.87 -8.81 32.15
CA LEU A 465 14.85 -9.19 30.73
C LEU A 465 13.98 -10.43 30.50
N LEU A 466 14.24 -11.49 31.26
CA LEU A 466 13.44 -12.73 31.19
C LEU A 466 11.96 -12.47 31.48
N ARG A 467 11.69 -11.56 32.40
CA ARG A 467 10.32 -11.14 32.72
C ARG A 467 9.62 -10.49 31.54
N TYR A 468 10.27 -9.55 30.82
CA TYR A 468 9.68 -8.91 29.63
C TYR A 468 9.49 -9.91 28.48
N ILE A 469 10.43 -10.83 28.28
CA ILE A 469 10.29 -11.90 27.29
C ILE A 469 9.10 -12.80 27.64
N ASN A 470 8.95 -13.19 28.92
CA ASN A 470 7.81 -13.97 29.40
C ASN A 470 6.49 -13.24 29.12
N ILE A 471 6.39 -11.96 29.52
CA ILE A 471 5.18 -11.15 29.28
C ILE A 471 4.86 -11.09 27.78
N GLY A 472 5.86 -10.87 26.92
CA GLY A 472 5.69 -10.89 25.47
C GLY A 472 5.13 -12.22 24.97
N LEU A 473 5.70 -13.35 25.42
CA LEU A 473 5.22 -14.69 25.06
C LEU A 473 3.81 -14.99 25.59
N LEU A 474 3.49 -14.58 26.83
CA LEU A 474 2.14 -14.71 27.38
C LEU A 474 1.09 -14.00 26.53
N CYS A 475 1.42 -12.81 26.03
CA CYS A 475 0.51 -12.02 25.20
C CYS A 475 0.24 -12.63 23.81
N VAL A 476 1.13 -13.48 23.29
CA VAL A 476 1.03 -14.05 21.93
C VAL A 476 0.66 -15.53 21.92
N GLN A 477 0.24 -16.11 23.05
CA GLN A 477 -0.19 -17.51 23.16
C GLN A 477 -1.28 -17.85 22.14
N GLU A 478 -1.33 -19.11 21.69
CA GLU A 478 -2.28 -19.57 20.67
C GLU A 478 -3.73 -19.34 21.09
N SER A 479 -4.07 -19.77 22.30
CA SER A 479 -5.43 -19.58 22.83
C SER A 479 -5.65 -18.16 23.36
N PRO A 480 -6.63 -17.42 22.87
CA PRO A 480 -6.96 -16.08 23.39
C PRO A 480 -7.34 -16.07 24.88
N ALA A 481 -7.88 -17.18 25.39
CA ALA A 481 -8.27 -17.30 26.81
C ALA A 481 -7.04 -17.40 27.73
N ASP A 482 -5.90 -17.83 27.21
CA ASP A 482 -4.66 -17.95 27.97
C ASP A 482 -3.85 -16.65 27.98
N ARG A 483 -4.20 -15.68 27.15
CA ARG A 483 -3.48 -14.40 27.06
C ARG A 483 -3.86 -13.49 28.24
N PRO A 484 -2.88 -12.84 28.90
CA PRO A 484 -3.17 -11.88 29.97
C PRO A 484 -3.90 -10.65 29.39
N THR A 485 -4.61 -9.97 30.27
CA THR A 485 -5.21 -8.68 29.92
C THR A 485 -4.18 -7.58 30.01
N MET A 486 -4.41 -6.41 29.38
CA MET A 486 -3.49 -5.27 29.51
C MET A 486 -3.34 -4.79 30.95
N SER A 487 -4.36 -4.96 31.80
CA SER A 487 -4.23 -4.67 33.23
C SER A 487 -3.28 -5.65 33.92
N ASP A 488 -3.40 -6.94 33.55
CA ASP A 488 -2.49 -7.95 34.06
C ASP A 488 -1.07 -7.66 33.54
N VAL A 489 -0.92 -7.32 32.27
CA VAL A 489 0.36 -6.95 31.66
C VAL A 489 0.98 -5.74 32.36
N ILE A 490 0.22 -4.66 32.59
CA ILE A 490 0.70 -3.50 33.32
C ILE A 490 1.10 -3.89 34.75
N SER A 491 0.28 -4.67 35.43
CA SER A 491 0.60 -5.18 36.78
C SER A 491 1.88 -6.04 36.75
N MET A 492 2.03 -6.89 35.74
CA MET A 492 3.23 -7.72 35.53
C MET A 492 4.49 -6.87 35.25
N ILE A 493 4.36 -5.75 34.53
CA ILE A 493 5.48 -4.86 34.21
C ILE A 493 5.87 -4.02 35.43
N VAL A 494 4.90 -3.44 36.14
CA VAL A 494 5.12 -2.48 37.23
C VAL A 494 5.50 -3.17 38.54
N ASN A 495 4.96 -4.36 38.78
CA ASN A 495 5.15 -5.07 40.06
C ASN A 495 6.05 -6.29 39.86
N GLU A 496 7.33 -6.12 40.15
CA GLU A 496 8.36 -7.16 40.00
C GLU A 496 8.13 -8.40 40.89
N ASN A 497 7.38 -8.26 41.97
CA ASN A 497 7.08 -9.35 42.93
C ASN A 497 5.93 -10.24 42.47
N VAL A 498 5.19 -9.90 41.44
CA VAL A 498 4.13 -10.74 40.89
C VAL A 498 4.76 -11.94 40.15
N ALA A 499 4.48 -13.15 40.60
CA ALA A 499 4.88 -14.35 39.89
C ALA A 499 4.16 -14.43 38.53
N LEU A 500 4.92 -14.63 37.46
CA LEU A 500 4.35 -14.81 36.11
C LEU A 500 4.05 -16.29 35.87
N PRO A 501 2.95 -16.64 35.19
CA PRO A 501 2.75 -17.99 34.72
C PRO A 501 3.76 -18.35 33.63
N ASP A 502 4.01 -19.63 33.46
CA ASP A 502 4.81 -20.10 32.33
C ASP A 502 4.02 -19.91 31.02
N PRO A 503 4.64 -19.33 29.99
CA PRO A 503 3.98 -19.14 28.72
C PRO A 503 3.78 -20.49 28.01
N LYS A 504 2.66 -20.62 27.33
CA LYS A 504 2.37 -21.73 26.42
C LYS A 504 2.85 -21.35 25.01
N GLN A 505 2.80 -22.31 24.10
CA GLN A 505 3.21 -22.12 22.72
C GLN A 505 2.47 -20.93 22.08
N PRO A 506 3.18 -20.00 21.45
CA PRO A 506 2.57 -18.91 20.70
C PRO A 506 1.76 -19.40 19.50
N ALA A 507 0.80 -18.61 19.08
CA ALA A 507 0.16 -18.79 17.78
C ALA A 507 1.22 -18.70 16.66
N PHE A 508 1.08 -19.52 15.61
CA PHE A 508 1.89 -19.43 14.38
C PHE A 508 3.40 -19.82 14.51
N VAL A 509 3.72 -20.75 15.37
CA VAL A 509 5.10 -21.31 15.50
C VAL A 509 5.46 -22.28 14.36
N ALA A 510 4.49 -22.70 13.53
CA ALA A 510 4.68 -23.74 12.53
C ALA A 510 5.57 -23.28 11.36
N GLY A 511 6.76 -23.89 11.25
CA GLY A 511 7.57 -23.88 10.03
C GLY A 511 6.79 -24.56 8.88
N ARG A 512 7.02 -24.16 7.65
CA ARG A 512 6.50 -24.83 6.46
C ARG A 512 6.96 -26.28 6.43
N ASN A 513 6.14 -27.20 6.89
CA ASN A 513 6.24 -28.58 6.49
C ASN A 513 5.53 -28.72 5.14
N VAL A 514 6.31 -28.95 4.10
CA VAL A 514 5.84 -29.42 2.81
C VAL A 514 5.37 -30.85 3.00
N ALA A 515 4.13 -31.11 2.58
CA ALA A 515 3.48 -32.41 2.34
C ALA A 515 3.13 -33.27 3.58
N GLU A 516 1.83 -33.38 3.87
CA GLU A 516 1.15 -34.62 3.61
C GLU A 516 -0.38 -34.45 3.65
N GLN A 517 -1.01 -35.20 2.80
CA GLN A 517 -2.44 -35.27 2.52
C GLN A 517 -3.27 -35.81 3.68
N GLY A 518 -4.48 -35.28 3.78
CA GLY A 518 -5.66 -36.12 4.08
C GLY A 518 -6.09 -36.25 5.52
N SER A 519 -7.17 -35.63 5.87
CA SER A 519 -8.39 -36.32 6.29
C SER A 519 -9.36 -35.33 6.95
N LEU A 520 -10.56 -35.32 6.44
CA LEU A 520 -11.78 -34.75 7.04
C LEU A 520 -12.07 -35.42 8.38
N MET A 521 -12.39 -34.64 9.41
CA MET A 521 -13.50 -34.97 10.33
C MET A 521 -13.93 -33.74 11.13
N SER A 522 -15.23 -33.51 11.04
CA SER A 522 -16.02 -32.57 11.81
C SER A 522 -16.15 -32.98 13.27
N SER A 523 -16.11 -32.04 14.21
CA SER A 523 -16.88 -32.14 15.43
C SER A 523 -17.21 -30.75 15.99
N ALA A 524 -18.50 -30.55 16.19
CA ALA A 524 -19.10 -29.41 16.87
C ALA A 524 -18.77 -29.46 18.38
N GLY A 525 -18.38 -28.33 18.95
CA GLY A 525 -18.16 -28.15 20.38
C GLY A 525 -18.76 -26.83 20.87
N VAL A 526 -19.60 -26.95 21.87
CA VAL A 526 -20.45 -25.96 22.55
C VAL A 526 -19.60 -24.89 23.27
N PRO A 527 -20.04 -23.62 23.37
CA PRO A 527 -19.29 -22.56 24.06
C PRO A 527 -19.47 -22.62 25.57
N SER A 528 -18.36 -22.59 26.29
CA SER A 528 -18.31 -22.42 27.74
C SER A 528 -18.15 -20.95 28.10
N VAL A 529 -19.01 -20.45 28.95
CA VAL A 529 -19.02 -19.10 29.52
C VAL A 529 -18.19 -19.09 30.79
N ASN A 530 -17.13 -18.29 30.88
CA ASN A 530 -16.53 -17.95 32.17
C ASN A 530 -16.16 -16.46 32.23
N ASN A 531 -16.71 -15.80 33.23
CA ASN A 531 -16.48 -14.39 33.59
C ASN A 531 -15.08 -14.18 34.20
N VAL A 532 -14.28 -13.28 33.65
CA VAL A 532 -13.11 -12.70 34.30
C VAL A 532 -12.99 -11.22 33.95
N THR A 533 -12.79 -10.39 34.98
CA THR A 533 -12.75 -8.93 34.94
C THR A 533 -11.43 -8.41 34.38
N ILE A 534 -11.46 -7.38 33.56
CA ILE A 534 -10.34 -6.95 32.75
C ILE A 534 -10.33 -5.44 32.55
N THR A 535 -9.19 -4.77 32.60
CA THR A 535 -8.94 -3.52 31.91
C THR A 535 -8.53 -3.82 30.47
N ALA A 536 -9.46 -3.72 29.61
CA ALA A 536 -9.31 -3.82 28.17
C ALA A 536 -10.02 -2.63 27.55
N ILE A 537 -9.71 -2.33 26.29
CA ILE A 537 -10.59 -1.47 25.52
C ILE A 537 -11.91 -2.22 25.38
N ASP A 538 -12.96 -1.68 25.97
CA ASP A 538 -14.30 -2.14 25.69
C ASP A 538 -14.79 -1.39 24.46
N ALA A 539 -14.79 -2.03 23.30
CA ALA A 539 -15.40 -1.51 22.10
C ALA A 539 -16.91 -1.71 22.17
N ARG A 540 -17.64 -0.65 21.94
CA ARG A 540 -19.10 -0.59 21.96
C ARG A 540 -19.71 -1.20 20.71
#